data_524625e42a1b61a8245d1c5362a9d78d
#
_entry.id   524625e42a1b61a8245d1c5362a9d78d
#
_cell.length_a   1.000
_cell.length_b   1.000
_cell.length_c   1.000
_cell.angle_alpha   90.00
_cell.angle_beta   90.00
_cell.angle_gamma   90.00
#
_symmetry.space_group_name_H-M   'P 1'
#
loop_
_entity.id
_entity.type
_entity.pdbx_description
1 polymer ?
#
loop_
_entity_poly.entity_id
_entity_poly.type
_entity_poly.pdbx_seq_one_letter_code
_entity_poly.pdbx_strand_id
1 'polypeptide(L)'
;MADFMINYEAFAALNADFFDEARCRHWILKKLHPGGAFCPRCKRAINDGXRHYHFWNGDRLNCEYCGKYFTALTGQIFSGSHLDFKRLFLLAVLSGAGINDKIIAEKLNITPESCRLWRIKFKTAPLFSG
;
A
#
# COMPACT_ATOMS: atom_id res chain seq x y z
N MET A 1 20.19 -27.38 -2.14
CA MET A 1 21.22 -26.41 -1.77
C MET A 1 21.27 -25.24 -2.74
N ALA A 2 21.22 -25.52 -4.04
CA ALA A 2 21.21 -24.44 -5.02
C ALA A 2 20.02 -23.52 -4.84
N ASP A 3 18.85 -24.10 -4.54
CA ASP A 3 17.64 -23.29 -4.34
C ASP A 3 17.78 -22.36 -3.14
N PHE A 4 18.42 -22.85 -2.08
CA PHE A 4 18.62 -22.01 -0.91
C PHE A 4 19.53 -20.82 -1.22
N MET A 5 20.60 -21.06 -1.96
CA MET A 5 21.54 -20.00 -2.31
C MET A 5 20.89 -18.95 -3.20
N ILE A 6 20.10 -19.40 -4.18
CA ILE A 6 19.40 -18.49 -5.07
C ILE A 6 18.42 -17.63 -4.30
N ASN A 7 17.69 -18.24 -3.36
CA ASN A 7 16.72 -17.48 -2.56
C ASN A 7 17.42 -16.42 -1.72
N TYR A 8 18.56 -16.75 -1.13
CA TYR A 8 19.31 -15.80 -0.35
C TYR A 8 19.79 -14.63 -1.20
N GLU A 9 20.35 -14.95 -2.37
CA GLU A 9 20.84 -13.90 -3.27
C GLU A 9 19.71 -13.01 -3.77
N ALA A 10 18.56 -13.61 -4.08
CA ALA A 10 17.41 -12.86 -4.52
C ALA A 10 16.93 -11.93 -3.44
N PHE A 11 16.87 -12.40 -2.21
CA PHE A 11 16.44 -11.55 -1.09
C PHE A 11 17.43 -10.41 -0.86
N ALA A 12 18.72 -10.71 -0.95
CA ALA A 12 19.73 -9.67 -0.74
C ALA A 12 19.62 -8.56 -1.78
N ALA A 13 19.24 -8.92 -3.02
CA ALA A 13 19.11 -7.95 -4.09
C ALA A 13 17.79 -7.19 -4.05
N LEU A 14 16.81 -7.70 -3.32
CA LEU A 14 15.46 -7.12 -3.32
C LEU A 14 15.44 -5.74 -2.68
N ASN A 15 14.77 -4.80 -3.34
CA ASN A 15 14.48 -3.49 -2.77
C ASN A 15 13.27 -2.91 -3.49
N ALA A 16 12.81 -1.73 -3.05
CA ALA A 16 11.59 -1.15 -3.58
C ALA A 16 11.65 -0.87 -5.07
N ASP A 17 12.82 -0.51 -5.58
CA ASP A 17 12.95 -0.17 -6.99
C ASP A 17 12.84 -1.38 -7.91
N PHE A 18 12.82 -2.58 -7.35
CA PHE A 18 12.64 -3.81 -8.11
C PHE A 18 11.23 -3.92 -8.69
N PHE A 19 10.29 -3.16 -8.14
CA PHE A 19 8.87 -3.30 -8.46
C PHE A 19 8.36 -2.19 -9.34
N ASP A 20 7.27 -2.47 -10.05
CA ASP A 20 6.60 -1.51 -10.89
C ASP A 20 5.59 -0.73 -10.04
N GLU A 21 5.68 0.60 -10.09
CA GLU A 21 4.82 1.44 -9.25
C GLU A 21 3.33 1.23 -9.57
N ALA A 22 2.99 1.18 -10.85
CA ALA A 22 1.58 1.03 -11.24
C ALA A 22 1.02 -0.33 -10.84
N ARG A 23 1.81 -1.37 -10.95
CA ARG A 23 1.37 -2.70 -10.54
C ARG A 23 1.16 -2.77 -9.04
N CYS A 24 2.08 -2.17 -8.27
CA CYS A 24 1.95 -2.15 -6.82
C CYS A 24 0.72 -1.35 -6.42
N ARG A 25 0.49 -0.21 -7.06
CA ARG A 25 -0.69 0.60 -6.79
C ARG A 25 -1.96 -0.20 -7.03
N HIS A 26 -2.05 -0.86 -8.17
CA HIS A 26 -3.23 -1.64 -8.50
C HIS A 26 -3.48 -2.72 -7.46
N TRP A 27 -2.43 -3.43 -7.08
CA TRP A 27 -2.57 -4.51 -6.11
C TRP A 27 -3.05 -3.98 -4.75
N ILE A 28 -2.43 -2.91 -4.27
CA ILE A 28 -2.78 -2.36 -2.97
C ILE A 28 -4.22 -1.83 -2.97
N LEU A 29 -4.58 -1.06 -4.00
CA LEU A 29 -5.92 -0.48 -4.02
C LEU A 29 -7.00 -1.53 -4.17
N LYS A 30 -6.73 -2.59 -4.92
CA LYS A 30 -7.70 -3.68 -5.02
C LYS A 30 -7.88 -4.40 -3.69
N LYS A 31 -6.81 -4.56 -2.94
CA LYS A 31 -6.90 -5.19 -1.61
C LYS A 31 -7.66 -4.31 -0.63
N LEU A 32 -7.45 -3.00 -0.69
CA LEU A 32 -8.14 -2.07 0.20
C LEU A 32 -9.60 -1.89 -0.15
N HIS A 33 -9.95 -2.05 -1.40
CA HIS A 33 -11.32 -1.77 -1.88
C HIS A 33 -11.86 -2.95 -2.68
N PRO A 34 -12.06 -4.09 -2.02
CA PRO A 34 -12.56 -5.27 -2.75
C PRO A 34 -13.99 -5.08 -3.27
N GLY A 35 -14.76 -4.19 -2.64
CA GLY A 35 -16.11 -3.90 -3.10
C GLY A 35 -16.21 -2.84 -4.17
N GLY A 36 -15.07 -2.27 -4.59
CA GLY A 36 -15.06 -1.26 -5.62
C GLY A 36 -14.83 0.14 -5.08
N ALA A 37 -14.78 1.12 -5.98
CA ALA A 37 -14.53 2.51 -5.62
C ALA A 37 -15.74 3.13 -4.94
N PHE A 38 -15.51 3.84 -3.85
CA PHE A 38 -16.60 4.51 -3.14
C PHE A 38 -16.06 5.72 -2.36
N CYS A 39 -16.97 6.65 -2.04
CA CYS A 39 -16.62 7.82 -1.24
C CYS A 39 -16.49 7.41 0.23
N PRO A 40 -15.38 7.76 0.90
CA PRO A 40 -15.21 7.35 2.30
C PRO A 40 -16.17 8.06 3.25
N ARG A 41 -16.74 9.21 2.84
CA ARG A 41 -17.64 9.97 3.70
C ARG A 41 -19.09 9.52 3.58
N CYS A 42 -19.64 9.53 2.36
CA CYS A 42 -21.06 9.18 2.17
C CYS A 42 -21.27 7.74 1.73
N LYS A 43 -20.21 7.01 1.44
CA LYS A 43 -20.21 5.58 1.11
C LYS A 43 -20.84 5.22 -0.24
N ARG A 44 -21.21 6.20 -1.05
CA ARG A 44 -21.78 5.91 -2.36
C ARG A 44 -20.70 5.42 -3.33
N ALA A 45 -21.10 4.49 -4.18
CA ALA A 45 -20.20 3.96 -5.19
C ALA A 45 -19.84 5.05 -6.20
N ILE A 46 -18.62 4.99 -6.73
CA ILE A 46 -18.15 5.92 -7.73
C ILE A 46 -18.31 5.25 -9.09
N ASN A 47 -19.28 5.73 -9.87
CA ASN A 47 -19.58 5.12 -11.18
C ASN A 47 -19.23 6.02 -12.36
N ASP A 48 -18.97 7.30 -12.08
CA ASP A 48 -18.58 8.30 -13.11
C ASP A 48 -17.18 7.96 -13.59
N GLY A 49 -17.06 7.78 -14.89
CA GLY A 49 -15.80 7.36 -15.51
C GLY A 49 -14.56 8.17 -15.11
N UNK A 50 -14.61 9.35 -14.94
CA UNK A 50 -13.57 10.14 -14.67
C UNK A 50 -13.06 9.97 -13.35
N ARG A 51 -14.09 10.05 -12.51
CA ARG A 51 -13.76 9.87 -11.09
C ARG A 51 -13.30 8.45 -10.79
N HIS A 52 -13.89 7.48 -11.44
CA HIS A 52 -13.49 6.08 -11.29
C HIS A 52 -12.04 5.90 -11.68
N TYR A 53 -11.67 6.47 -12.82
CA TYR A 53 -10.28 6.40 -13.28
C TYR A 53 -9.32 7.00 -12.25
N HIS A 54 -9.65 8.18 -11.74
CA HIS A 54 -8.77 8.85 -10.77
C HIS A 54 -8.68 8.08 -9.46
N PHE A 55 -9.78 7.46 -9.04
CA PHE A 55 -9.76 6.65 -7.82
C PHE A 55 -8.72 5.54 -7.93
N TRP A 56 -8.81 4.77 -9.00
CA TRP A 56 -7.89 3.63 -9.17
C TRP A 56 -6.48 4.05 -9.57
N ASN A 57 -6.31 5.27 -10.02
CA ASN A 57 -5.00 5.81 -10.32
C ASN A 57 -4.33 6.41 -9.08
N GLY A 58 -5.03 6.47 -7.96
CA GLY A 58 -4.48 7.02 -6.73
C GLY A 58 -4.52 8.53 -6.67
N ASP A 59 -5.26 9.18 -7.56
CA ASP A 59 -5.32 10.63 -7.63
C ASP A 59 -6.35 11.20 -6.68
N ARG A 60 -6.21 12.49 -6.39
CA ARG A 60 -7.21 13.21 -5.63
C ARG A 60 -8.45 13.42 -6.50
N LEU A 61 -9.61 13.22 -5.90
CA LEU A 61 -10.88 13.42 -6.60
C LEU A 61 -11.92 13.88 -5.58
N ASN A 62 -13.08 14.31 -6.07
CA ASN A 62 -14.16 14.70 -5.17
C ASN A 62 -15.40 13.84 -5.46
N CYS A 63 -16.21 13.69 -4.42
CA CYS A 63 -17.47 12.95 -4.54
C CYS A 63 -18.49 13.82 -5.24
N GLU A 64 -19.18 13.25 -6.24
CA GLU A 64 -20.19 14.02 -6.94
C GLU A 64 -21.45 14.26 -6.12
N TYR A 65 -21.60 13.51 -5.04
CA TYR A 65 -22.81 13.62 -4.19
C TYR A 65 -22.59 14.51 -2.97
N CYS A 66 -21.49 14.30 -2.22
CA CYS A 66 -21.29 15.08 -1.00
C CYS A 66 -20.16 16.11 -1.12
N GLY A 67 -19.41 16.09 -2.21
CA GLY A 67 -18.38 17.08 -2.47
C GLY A 67 -17.06 16.88 -1.77
N LYS A 68 -16.94 15.83 -0.94
CA LYS A 68 -15.70 15.60 -0.21
C LYS A 68 -14.56 15.26 -1.17
N TYR A 69 -13.40 15.89 -0.93
CA TYR A 69 -12.17 15.53 -1.66
C TYR A 69 -11.44 14.42 -0.92
N PHE A 70 -10.93 13.48 -1.66
CA PHE A 70 -10.27 12.31 -1.07
C PHE A 70 -9.42 11.60 -2.13
N THR A 71 -8.66 10.61 -1.68
CA THR A 71 -7.99 9.65 -2.58
C THR A 71 -8.42 8.26 -2.16
N ALA A 72 -8.01 7.26 -2.92
CA ALA A 72 -8.31 5.88 -2.59
C ALA A 72 -7.70 5.44 -1.25
N LEU A 73 -6.72 6.19 -0.73
CA LEU A 73 -6.10 5.87 0.55
C LEU A 73 -6.77 6.56 1.73
N THR A 74 -7.64 7.54 1.50
CA THR A 74 -8.28 8.28 2.58
C THR A 74 -9.08 7.33 3.48
N GLY A 75 -8.80 7.40 4.78
CA GLY A 75 -9.49 6.56 5.74
C GLY A 75 -8.97 5.14 5.82
N GLN A 76 -7.97 4.81 5.01
CA GLN A 76 -7.37 3.48 5.01
C GLN A 76 -6.07 3.51 5.80
N ILE A 77 -5.48 2.34 6.03
CA ILE A 77 -4.30 2.22 6.87
C ILE A 77 -3.10 3.04 6.35
N PHE A 78 -3.01 3.24 5.05
CA PHE A 78 -1.91 4.02 4.46
C PHE A 78 -2.22 5.50 4.28
N SER A 79 -3.34 5.97 4.84
CA SER A 79 -3.74 7.36 4.71
C SER A 79 -2.66 8.28 5.28
N GLY A 80 -2.32 9.31 4.51
CA GLY A 80 -1.31 10.28 4.92
C GLY A 80 0.12 9.84 4.75
N SER A 81 0.35 8.65 4.23
CA SER A 81 1.70 8.16 4.01
C SER A 81 2.38 8.93 2.88
N HIS A 82 3.69 9.14 3.03
CA HIS A 82 4.50 9.74 1.98
C HIS A 82 5.23 8.70 1.15
N LEU A 83 5.05 7.42 1.46
CA LEU A 83 5.70 6.35 0.71
C LEU A 83 4.96 6.12 -0.61
N ASP A 84 5.72 5.83 -1.66
CA ASP A 84 5.10 5.46 -2.92
C ASP A 84 4.56 4.03 -2.83
N PHE A 85 3.82 3.60 -3.85
CA PHE A 85 3.17 2.30 -3.79
C PHE A 85 4.15 1.13 -3.80
N LYS A 86 5.29 1.29 -4.46
CA LYS A 86 6.34 0.26 -4.41
C LYS A 86 6.77 0.00 -2.98
N ARG A 87 7.02 1.07 -2.24
CA ARG A 87 7.46 0.94 -0.87
C ARG A 87 6.36 0.43 0.03
N LEU A 88 5.13 0.88 -0.18
CA LEU A 88 4.00 0.36 0.61
C LEU A 88 3.83 -1.13 0.38
N PHE A 89 3.94 -1.57 -0.86
CA PHE A 89 3.81 -2.98 -1.20
C PHE A 89 4.90 -3.81 -0.51
N LEU A 90 6.14 -3.39 -0.66
CA LEU A 90 7.25 -4.13 -0.06
C LEU A 90 7.17 -4.13 1.47
N LEU A 91 6.76 -3.00 2.04
CA LEU A 91 6.54 -2.91 3.48
C LEU A 91 5.53 -3.96 3.95
N ALA A 92 4.41 -4.06 3.25
CA ALA A 92 3.37 -5.02 3.61
C ALA A 92 3.88 -6.46 3.50
N VAL A 93 4.59 -6.75 2.41
CA VAL A 93 5.11 -8.10 2.18
C VAL A 93 6.12 -8.49 3.27
N LEU A 94 7.10 -7.64 3.52
CA LEU A 94 8.16 -7.96 4.45
C LEU A 94 7.65 -7.99 5.89
N SER A 95 6.75 -7.09 6.25
CA SER A 95 6.15 -7.09 7.58
C SER A 95 5.34 -8.36 7.79
N GLY A 96 4.58 -8.75 6.80
CA GLY A 96 3.78 -9.97 6.87
C GLY A 96 4.64 -11.22 6.98
N ALA A 97 5.85 -11.18 6.42
CA ALA A 97 6.78 -12.31 6.48
C ALA A 97 7.59 -12.33 7.78
N GLY A 98 7.39 -11.34 8.66
CA GLY A 98 8.08 -11.32 9.93
C GLY A 98 9.52 -10.81 9.85
N ILE A 99 9.88 -10.12 8.79
CA ILE A 99 11.23 -9.58 8.65
C ILE A 99 11.41 -8.43 9.64
N ASN A 100 12.59 -8.29 10.23
CA ASN A 100 12.79 -7.28 11.26
C ASN A 100 12.89 -5.87 10.67
N ASP A 101 12.66 -4.88 11.54
CA ASP A 101 12.55 -3.49 11.12
C ASP A 101 13.81 -2.95 10.47
N LYS A 102 14.96 -3.37 10.94
CA LYS A 102 16.21 -2.86 10.40
C LYS A 102 16.39 -3.25 8.95
N ILE A 103 16.08 -4.50 8.64
CA ILE A 103 16.19 -5.01 7.28
C ILE A 103 15.15 -4.34 6.38
N ILE A 104 13.91 -4.22 6.87
CA ILE A 104 12.86 -3.57 6.09
C ILE A 104 13.25 -2.12 5.78
N ALA A 105 13.74 -1.40 6.79
CA ALA A 105 14.13 0.00 6.59
C ALA A 105 15.20 0.13 5.51
N GLU A 106 16.16 -0.79 5.50
CA GLU A 106 17.21 -0.77 4.50
C GLU A 106 16.64 -1.02 3.10
N LYS A 107 15.74 -1.98 2.98
CA LYS A 107 15.14 -2.33 1.68
C LYS A 107 14.26 -1.20 1.13
N LEU A 108 13.60 -0.47 2.02
CA LEU A 108 12.71 0.62 1.63
C LEU A 108 13.39 1.98 1.60
N ASN A 109 14.61 2.05 2.12
CA ASN A 109 15.32 3.32 2.26
C ASN A 109 14.53 4.29 3.14
N ILE A 110 14.07 3.81 4.28
CA ILE A 110 13.40 4.62 5.31
C ILE A 110 14.05 4.31 6.66
N THR A 111 13.66 5.03 7.69
CA THR A 111 14.27 4.81 9.01
C THR A 111 13.67 3.59 9.69
N PRO A 112 14.45 2.90 10.53
CA PRO A 112 13.90 1.80 11.32
C PRO A 112 12.74 2.23 12.22
N GLU A 113 12.78 3.47 12.70
CA GLU A 113 11.70 4.01 13.52
C GLU A 113 10.39 4.06 12.73
N SER A 114 10.46 4.49 11.47
CA SER A 114 9.29 4.49 10.61
C SER A 114 8.72 3.07 10.44
N CYS A 115 9.60 2.09 10.26
CA CYS A 115 9.18 0.71 10.13
C CYS A 115 8.49 0.22 11.40
N ARG A 116 9.04 0.58 12.56
CA ARG A 116 8.46 0.17 13.83
C ARG A 116 7.05 0.73 13.99
N LEU A 117 6.86 1.99 13.61
CA LEU A 117 5.55 2.62 13.69
C LEU A 117 4.56 1.95 12.75
N TRP A 118 4.99 1.58 11.54
CA TRP A 118 4.13 0.86 10.62
C TRP A 118 3.75 -0.51 11.16
N ARG A 119 4.69 -1.21 11.79
CA ARG A 119 4.39 -2.52 12.35
C ARG A 119 3.33 -2.43 13.44
N ILE A 120 3.42 -1.39 14.27
CA ILE A 120 2.41 -1.16 15.31
C ILE A 120 1.05 -0.91 14.67
N LYS A 121 1.03 -0.10 13.62
CA LYS A 121 -0.20 0.22 12.92
C LYS A 121 -0.83 -1.03 12.31
N PHE A 122 -0.01 -1.91 11.73
CA PHE A 122 -0.50 -3.16 11.13
C PHE A 122 -1.12 -4.08 12.17
N LYS A 123 -0.62 -4.07 13.39
CA LYS A 123 -1.17 -4.91 14.44
C LYS A 123 -2.58 -4.47 14.82
N THR A 124 -2.81 -3.15 14.87
CA THR A 124 -4.11 -2.64 15.28
C THR A 124 -5.12 -2.63 14.14
N ALA A 125 -4.65 -2.55 12.91
CA ALA A 125 -5.54 -2.51 11.74
C ALA A 125 -4.89 -3.29 10.59
N PRO A 126 -4.91 -4.63 10.68
CA PRO A 126 -4.24 -5.45 9.65
C PRO A 126 -4.77 -5.14 8.26
N LEU A 127 -3.85 -4.88 7.35
CA LEU A 127 -4.19 -4.44 6.01
C LEU A 127 -4.94 -5.50 5.22
N PHE A 128 -4.45 -6.73 5.25
CA PHE A 128 -4.98 -7.79 4.41
C PHE A 128 -5.57 -8.93 5.24
N SER A 129 -6.26 -8.58 6.29
CA SER A 129 -6.88 -9.59 7.12
C SER A 129 -8.05 -10.24 6.39
N GLY A 130 -8.09 -11.47 6.47
CA GLY A 130 -9.11 -12.35 6.01
C GLY A 130 -10.04 -12.07 4.97
#